data_df8d88cf5a47094d62b2a29ec9a059b9
#
_entry.id   df8d88cf5a47094d62b2a29ec9a059b9
#
_cell.length_a   1.000
_cell.length_b   1.000
_cell.length_c   1.000
_cell.angle_alpha   90.00
_cell.angle_beta   90.00
_cell.angle_gamma   90.00
#
_symmetry.space_group_name_H-M   'P 1'
#
loop_
_entity.id
_entity.type
_entity.pdbx_description
1 polymer ?
#
loop_
_entity_poly.entity_id
_entity_poly.type
_entity_poly.pdbx_seq_one_letter_code
_entity_poly.pdbx_strand_id
1 'polypeptide(L)'
;MSKQSLFKASFEESLNLEDDGFLQFQKKDLNKGFKSGVPTFWLRIRNFILTLILTLLFPIGINFMFLVFSLSLHDSDPKDLRLPVSQYPLLTVEVYLICLLIWLLLVLVGKFFRRPYILPYRSHFHVITFLVWLSLEFNLLAIDISLPTLSVWLITAIFVLLSVLAYLMFTLETKSLRKLMYGIVSGSTLRDRIANKIAVYGMGLLGIGVIINLIFKIFSINLSTSIEGLGFFLMWIILNLAVTAMLIFLEFPYYLQAYYKWKYPEEYREWEGKSLEEWYGKRYLKKHKELLNNE
;
A
#
# COMPACT_ATOMS: atom_id res chain seq x y z
N MET A 1 -5.13 -26.18 23.07
CA MET A 1 -5.88 -25.06 22.50
C MET A 1 -5.87 -25.18 20.98
N SER A 2 -7.01 -25.43 20.33
CA SER A 2 -7.10 -25.42 18.87
C SER A 2 -6.62 -24.07 18.35
N LYS A 3 -5.76 -24.07 17.32
CA LYS A 3 -5.30 -22.84 16.68
C LYS A 3 -6.55 -22.16 16.04
N GLN A 4 -7.14 -21.19 16.77
CA GLN A 4 -8.25 -20.39 16.25
C GLN A 4 -7.79 -19.68 14.97
N SER A 5 -8.50 -19.89 13.87
CA SER A 5 -8.12 -19.37 12.56
C SER A 5 -8.57 -17.92 12.41
N LEU A 6 -7.71 -17.05 11.85
CA LEU A 6 -8.03 -15.65 11.54
C LEU A 6 -9.26 -15.47 10.61
N PHE A 7 -9.62 -16.48 9.83
CA PHE A 7 -10.73 -16.40 8.86
C PHE A 7 -11.99 -17.18 9.27
N LYS A 8 -11.97 -17.79 10.49
CA LYS A 8 -13.07 -18.62 10.99
C LYS A 8 -13.77 -18.05 12.22
N ALA A 9 -13.48 -16.82 12.61
CA ALA A 9 -14.16 -16.16 13.72
C ALA A 9 -15.66 -15.99 13.45
N SER A 10 -16.44 -15.93 14.54
CA SER A 10 -17.84 -15.56 14.51
C SER A 10 -18.00 -14.06 14.19
N PHE A 11 -19.24 -13.62 14.00
CA PHE A 11 -19.54 -12.21 13.83
C PHE A 11 -19.10 -11.40 15.06
N GLU A 12 -19.50 -11.85 16.27
CA GLU A 12 -19.17 -11.18 17.53
C GLU A 12 -17.66 -11.07 17.76
N GLU A 13 -16.92 -12.16 17.48
CA GLU A 13 -15.47 -12.15 17.59
C GLU A 13 -14.83 -11.18 16.56
N SER A 14 -15.42 -11.06 15.37
CA SER A 14 -14.92 -10.17 14.32
C SER A 14 -15.14 -8.69 14.63
N LEU A 15 -16.14 -8.36 15.46
CA LEU A 15 -16.38 -6.98 15.92
C LEU A 15 -15.22 -6.42 16.74
N ASN A 16 -14.46 -7.26 17.43
CA ASN A 16 -13.28 -6.83 18.18
C ASN A 16 -12.19 -6.21 17.29
N LEU A 17 -12.22 -6.45 15.95
CA LEU A 17 -11.35 -5.74 15.00
C LEU A 17 -11.64 -4.24 14.95
N GLU A 18 -12.87 -3.82 15.31
CA GLU A 18 -13.27 -2.41 15.37
C GLU A 18 -12.56 -1.63 16.47
N ASP A 19 -12.08 -2.32 17.51
CA ASP A 19 -11.33 -1.72 18.62
C ASP A 19 -9.88 -1.38 18.24
N ASP A 20 -9.46 -1.71 17.03
CA ASP A 20 -8.17 -1.34 16.50
C ASP A 20 -8.11 0.18 16.25
N GLY A 21 -7.19 0.86 16.93
CA GLY A 21 -7.10 2.33 16.89
C GLY A 21 -6.79 2.89 15.52
N PHE A 22 -6.05 2.15 14.68
CA PHE A 22 -5.73 2.58 13.31
C PHE A 22 -6.95 2.44 12.39
N LEU A 23 -7.70 1.34 12.51
CA LEU A 23 -8.96 1.16 11.77
C LEU A 23 -9.98 2.23 12.14
N GLN A 24 -10.07 2.61 13.42
CA GLN A 24 -10.92 3.72 13.87
C GLN A 24 -10.50 5.06 13.25
N PHE A 25 -9.20 5.32 13.15
CA PHE A 25 -8.69 6.53 12.49
C PHE A 25 -9.06 6.57 11.01
N GLN A 26 -8.86 5.48 10.27
CA GLN A 26 -9.24 5.38 8.87
C GLN A 26 -10.75 5.56 8.67
N LYS A 27 -11.59 4.96 9.52
CA LYS A 27 -13.06 5.14 9.47
C LYS A 27 -13.47 6.59 9.71
N LYS A 28 -12.83 7.26 10.66
CA LYS A 28 -13.12 8.67 10.96
C LYS A 28 -12.83 9.58 9.77
N ASP A 29 -11.75 9.35 9.05
CA ASP A 29 -11.41 10.11 7.85
C ASP A 29 -12.36 9.83 6.68
N LEU A 30 -12.73 8.58 6.45
CA LEU A 30 -13.74 8.20 5.47
C LEU A 30 -15.10 8.83 5.77
N ASN A 31 -15.55 8.78 7.03
CA ASN A 31 -16.83 9.35 7.46
C ASN A 31 -16.87 10.88 7.30
N LYS A 32 -15.76 11.60 7.43
CA LYS A 32 -15.69 13.02 7.12
C LYS A 32 -15.98 13.30 5.64
N GLY A 33 -15.45 12.45 4.74
CA GLY A 33 -15.72 12.54 3.30
C GLY A 33 -17.20 12.29 2.93
N PHE A 34 -17.87 11.36 3.62
CA PHE A 34 -19.28 11.02 3.37
C PHE A 34 -20.28 12.03 3.96
N LYS A 35 -19.92 12.73 5.04
CA LYS A 35 -20.78 13.76 5.66
C LYS A 35 -21.00 15.01 4.80
N SER A 36 -20.22 15.21 3.75
CA SER A 36 -20.34 16.37 2.84
C SER A 36 -21.50 16.30 1.83
N GLY A 37 -22.37 15.27 1.91
CA GLY A 37 -23.56 15.14 1.09
C GLY A 37 -23.30 14.69 -0.36
N VAL A 38 -24.38 14.58 -1.16
CA VAL A 38 -24.27 14.19 -2.58
C VAL A 38 -23.55 15.29 -3.36
N PRO A 39 -22.39 15.00 -3.99
CA PRO A 39 -21.65 16.03 -4.71
C PRO A 39 -22.45 16.58 -5.89
N THR A 40 -22.46 17.90 -6.04
CA THR A 40 -23.05 18.60 -7.21
C THR A 40 -22.37 18.12 -8.49
N PHE A 41 -23.02 18.33 -9.64
CA PHE A 41 -22.48 17.96 -10.96
C PHE A 41 -21.06 18.50 -11.18
N TRP A 42 -20.82 19.78 -10.89
CA TRP A 42 -19.51 20.41 -11.01
C TRP A 42 -18.45 19.82 -10.06
N LEU A 43 -18.86 19.45 -8.86
CA LEU A 43 -17.98 18.80 -7.90
C LEU A 43 -17.56 17.40 -8.37
N ARG A 44 -18.47 16.66 -9.04
CA ARG A 44 -18.16 15.34 -9.64
C ARG A 44 -17.15 15.47 -10.78
N ILE A 45 -17.33 16.47 -11.68
CA ILE A 45 -16.37 16.72 -12.77
C ILE A 45 -15.01 17.11 -12.20
N ARG A 46 -14.96 18.03 -11.25
CA ARG A 46 -13.70 18.43 -10.59
C ARG A 46 -13.00 17.23 -9.95
N ASN A 47 -13.73 16.42 -9.20
CA ASN A 47 -13.15 15.24 -8.55
C ASN A 47 -12.68 14.20 -9.58
N PHE A 48 -13.38 14.02 -10.69
CA PHE A 48 -12.96 13.15 -11.79
C PHE A 48 -11.66 13.65 -12.42
N ILE A 49 -11.57 14.93 -12.76
CA ILE A 49 -10.37 15.54 -13.34
C ILE A 49 -9.21 15.45 -12.37
N LEU A 50 -9.43 15.77 -11.08
CA LEU A 50 -8.40 15.66 -10.04
C LEU A 50 -7.89 14.22 -9.90
N THR A 51 -8.80 13.24 -9.86
CA THR A 51 -8.43 11.82 -9.81
C THR A 51 -7.62 11.41 -11.03
N LEU A 52 -8.02 11.86 -12.23
CA LEU A 52 -7.28 11.59 -13.47
C LEU A 52 -5.87 12.17 -13.41
N ILE A 53 -5.73 13.44 -13.02
CA ILE A 53 -4.43 14.11 -12.87
C ILE A 53 -3.56 13.39 -11.84
N LEU A 54 -4.12 13.05 -10.67
CA LEU A 54 -3.38 12.34 -9.63
C LEU A 54 -2.98 10.93 -10.09
N THR A 55 -3.80 10.25 -10.88
CA THR A 55 -3.48 8.93 -11.45
C THR A 55 -2.35 9.03 -12.48
N LEU A 56 -2.36 10.06 -13.32
CA LEU A 56 -1.30 10.30 -14.29
C LEU A 56 0.02 10.71 -13.63
N LEU A 57 -0.03 11.53 -12.58
CA LEU A 57 1.18 12.01 -11.90
C LEU A 57 1.80 10.94 -10.99
N PHE A 58 0.99 10.26 -10.18
CA PHE A 58 1.52 9.34 -9.18
C PHE A 58 1.71 7.91 -9.72
N PRO A 59 0.68 7.08 -10.00
CA PRO A 59 0.96 5.72 -10.44
C PRO A 59 1.73 5.63 -11.75
N ILE A 60 1.31 6.40 -12.76
CA ILE A 60 1.91 6.32 -14.09
C ILE A 60 3.20 7.13 -14.15
N GLY A 61 3.17 8.40 -13.70
CA GLY A 61 4.29 9.32 -13.83
C GLY A 61 5.51 8.94 -13.01
N ILE A 62 5.35 8.48 -11.76
CA ILE A 62 6.48 8.07 -10.92
C ILE A 62 7.14 6.80 -11.49
N ASN A 63 6.36 5.82 -11.91
CA ASN A 63 6.91 4.61 -12.54
C ASN A 63 7.58 4.94 -13.89
N PHE A 64 6.98 5.84 -14.69
CA PHE A 64 7.62 6.35 -15.91
C PHE A 64 8.94 7.08 -15.62
N MET A 65 9.04 7.83 -14.52
CA MET A 65 10.31 8.43 -14.08
C MET A 65 11.38 7.38 -13.83
N PHE A 66 11.06 6.25 -13.21
CA PHE A 66 12.03 5.16 -13.01
C PHE A 66 12.51 4.58 -14.33
N LEU A 67 11.59 4.38 -15.29
CA LEU A 67 11.97 3.96 -16.64
C LEU A 67 12.91 4.97 -17.29
N VAL A 68 12.55 6.26 -17.34
CA VAL A 68 13.38 7.30 -17.93
C VAL A 68 14.76 7.37 -17.27
N PHE A 69 14.80 7.22 -15.94
CA PHE A 69 16.05 7.19 -15.19
C PHE A 69 16.90 5.96 -15.56
N SER A 70 16.30 4.77 -15.64
CA SER A 70 17.00 3.55 -16.09
C SER A 70 17.59 3.71 -17.49
N LEU A 71 16.81 4.21 -18.45
CA LEU A 71 17.27 4.42 -19.83
C LEU A 71 18.37 5.49 -19.89
N SER A 72 18.21 6.60 -19.16
CA SER A 72 19.22 7.67 -19.11
C SER A 72 20.56 7.19 -18.54
N LEU A 73 20.56 6.29 -17.56
CA LEU A 73 21.80 5.70 -17.02
C LEU A 73 22.51 4.85 -18.08
N HIS A 74 21.78 4.11 -18.91
CA HIS A 74 22.35 3.23 -19.93
C HIS A 74 22.77 3.97 -21.20
N ASP A 75 22.13 5.10 -21.51
CA ASP A 75 22.49 5.95 -22.64
C ASP A 75 23.67 6.90 -22.34
N SER A 76 24.06 7.03 -21.07
CA SER A 76 25.17 7.91 -20.66
C SER A 76 26.54 7.26 -20.86
N ASP A 77 27.58 8.06 -21.15
CA ASP A 77 28.95 7.54 -21.17
C ASP A 77 29.30 6.97 -19.77
N PRO A 78 29.83 5.74 -19.69
CA PRO A 78 30.24 5.15 -18.41
C PRO A 78 31.19 6.00 -17.56
N LYS A 79 31.93 6.91 -18.20
CA LYS A 79 32.84 7.83 -17.50
C LYS A 79 32.11 8.96 -16.77
N ASP A 80 30.89 9.28 -17.20
CA ASP A 80 30.07 10.37 -16.62
C ASP A 80 29.12 9.83 -15.56
N LEU A 81 29.00 8.50 -15.44
CA LEU A 81 28.13 7.87 -14.43
C LEU A 81 28.73 7.97 -13.03
N ARG A 82 27.95 8.52 -12.10
CA ARG A 82 28.29 8.49 -10.67
C ARG A 82 28.07 7.13 -10.02
N LEU A 83 27.07 6.39 -10.50
CA LEU A 83 26.75 5.03 -10.07
C LEU A 83 26.96 4.08 -11.24
N PRO A 84 27.64 2.95 -11.06
CA PRO A 84 27.76 1.95 -12.10
C PRO A 84 26.39 1.31 -12.40
N VAL A 85 26.21 0.84 -13.64
CA VAL A 85 25.01 0.10 -14.06
C VAL A 85 25.42 -1.21 -14.72
N SER A 86 24.51 -2.17 -14.78
CA SER A 86 24.76 -3.46 -15.44
C SER A 86 24.90 -3.28 -16.96
N GLN A 87 25.36 -4.30 -17.65
CA GLN A 87 25.55 -4.25 -19.11
C GLN A 87 24.22 -4.05 -19.87
N TYR A 88 23.12 -4.56 -19.32
CA TYR A 88 21.80 -4.49 -19.93
C TYR A 88 20.78 -3.95 -18.93
N PRO A 89 19.89 -3.00 -19.34
CA PRO A 89 18.86 -2.48 -18.47
C PRO A 89 17.88 -3.59 -18.07
N LEU A 90 17.59 -3.69 -16.77
CA LEU A 90 16.55 -4.61 -16.27
C LEU A 90 15.16 -3.96 -16.37
N LEU A 91 15.08 -2.65 -16.22
CA LEU A 91 13.85 -1.89 -16.41
C LEU A 91 13.84 -1.30 -17.81
N THR A 92 13.21 -2.00 -18.75
CA THR A 92 13.07 -1.59 -20.16
C THR A 92 11.67 -1.04 -20.44
N VAL A 93 11.47 -0.47 -21.63
CA VAL A 93 10.15 0.02 -22.09
C VAL A 93 9.12 -1.12 -22.08
N GLU A 94 9.52 -2.33 -22.51
CA GLU A 94 8.64 -3.50 -22.56
C GLU A 94 8.19 -3.91 -21.16
N VAL A 95 9.12 -3.95 -20.18
CA VAL A 95 8.83 -4.28 -18.79
C VAL A 95 7.86 -3.26 -18.19
N TYR A 96 8.12 -1.98 -18.39
CA TYR A 96 7.21 -0.91 -17.96
C TYR A 96 5.80 -1.08 -18.56
N LEU A 97 5.69 -1.32 -19.86
CA LEU A 97 4.40 -1.49 -20.53
C LEU A 97 3.65 -2.73 -20.04
N ILE A 98 4.35 -3.83 -19.76
CA ILE A 98 3.75 -5.03 -19.17
C ILE A 98 3.22 -4.71 -17.78
N CYS A 99 4.01 -4.05 -16.93
CA CYS A 99 3.59 -3.64 -15.58
C CYS A 99 2.38 -2.69 -15.63
N LEU A 100 2.41 -1.70 -16.52
CA LEU A 100 1.29 -0.78 -16.76
C LEU A 100 0.03 -1.53 -17.17
N LEU A 101 0.13 -2.48 -18.11
CA LEU A 101 -1.01 -3.29 -18.56
C LEU A 101 -1.59 -4.12 -17.41
N ILE A 102 -0.74 -4.81 -16.65
CA ILE A 102 -1.15 -5.59 -15.47
C ILE A 102 -1.83 -4.67 -14.47
N TRP A 103 -1.26 -3.50 -14.17
CA TRP A 103 -1.85 -2.55 -13.25
C TRP A 103 -3.21 -2.04 -13.73
N LEU A 104 -3.37 -1.73 -15.02
CA LEU A 104 -4.66 -1.35 -15.61
C LEU A 104 -5.71 -2.46 -15.47
N LEU A 105 -5.31 -3.72 -15.68
CA LEU A 105 -6.19 -4.87 -15.45
C LEU A 105 -6.61 -4.97 -13.98
N LEU A 106 -5.68 -4.76 -13.03
CA LEU A 106 -6.00 -4.73 -11.60
C LEU A 106 -6.94 -3.57 -11.24
N VAL A 107 -6.78 -2.39 -11.86
CA VAL A 107 -7.73 -1.28 -11.70
C VAL A 107 -9.13 -1.68 -12.17
N LEU A 108 -9.25 -2.47 -13.24
CA LEU A 108 -10.54 -3.03 -13.67
C LEU A 108 -11.10 -4.02 -12.66
N VAL A 109 -10.26 -4.88 -12.07
CA VAL A 109 -10.65 -5.78 -10.98
C VAL A 109 -11.21 -4.99 -9.79
N GLY A 110 -10.66 -3.83 -9.47
CA GLY A 110 -11.19 -2.93 -8.44
C GLY A 110 -12.66 -2.55 -8.63
N LYS A 111 -13.24 -2.72 -9.83
CA LYS A 111 -14.68 -2.53 -10.06
C LYS A 111 -15.56 -3.56 -9.36
N PHE A 112 -15.01 -4.68 -8.87
CA PHE A 112 -15.76 -5.65 -8.05
C PHE A 112 -16.15 -5.06 -6.69
N PHE A 113 -15.40 -4.09 -6.14
CA PHE A 113 -15.75 -3.34 -4.93
C PHE A 113 -16.82 -2.28 -5.22
N ARG A 114 -18.03 -2.69 -5.63
CA ARG A 114 -19.10 -1.76 -6.05
C ARG A 114 -20.17 -1.54 -4.99
N ARG A 115 -20.32 -2.46 -4.05
CA ARG A 115 -21.32 -2.35 -2.98
C ARG A 115 -20.89 -1.26 -2.00
N PRO A 116 -21.79 -0.38 -1.53
CA PRO A 116 -21.44 0.74 -0.68
C PRO A 116 -20.61 0.35 0.53
N TYR A 117 -20.92 -0.76 1.19
CA TYR A 117 -20.21 -1.21 2.38
C TYR A 117 -18.78 -1.72 2.12
N ILE A 118 -18.43 -2.10 0.88
CA ILE A 118 -17.07 -2.51 0.49
C ILE A 118 -16.36 -1.41 -0.31
N LEU A 119 -17.07 -0.38 -0.77
CA LEU A 119 -16.50 0.69 -1.59
C LEU A 119 -15.31 1.41 -0.95
N PRO A 120 -15.28 1.65 0.39
CA PRO A 120 -14.13 2.26 1.06
C PRO A 120 -12.81 1.51 0.83
N TYR A 121 -12.86 0.18 0.76
CA TYR A 121 -11.68 -0.68 0.57
C TYR A 121 -11.10 -0.63 -0.85
N ARG A 122 -11.85 -0.11 -1.81
CA ARG A 122 -11.41 0.03 -3.20
C ARG A 122 -10.24 1.00 -3.37
N SER A 123 -10.24 2.12 -2.65
CA SER A 123 -9.14 3.09 -2.72
C SER A 123 -7.84 2.47 -2.22
N HIS A 124 -7.90 1.72 -1.12
CA HIS A 124 -6.78 0.97 -0.58
C HIS A 124 -6.28 -0.09 -1.57
N PHE A 125 -7.18 -0.81 -2.25
CA PHE A 125 -6.80 -1.76 -3.29
C PHE A 125 -5.95 -1.09 -4.40
N HIS A 126 -6.33 0.11 -4.85
CA HIS A 126 -5.56 0.84 -5.84
C HIS A 126 -4.22 1.33 -5.31
N VAL A 127 -4.15 1.75 -4.04
CA VAL A 127 -2.88 2.13 -3.39
C VAL A 127 -1.94 0.92 -3.31
N ILE A 128 -2.44 -0.24 -2.87
CA ILE A 128 -1.64 -1.47 -2.80
C ILE A 128 -1.09 -1.86 -4.17
N THR A 129 -1.94 -1.92 -5.19
CA THR A 129 -1.51 -2.30 -6.55
C THR A 129 -0.47 -1.35 -7.11
N PHE A 130 -0.60 -0.04 -6.83
CA PHE A 130 0.42 0.96 -7.16
C PHE A 130 1.73 0.72 -6.42
N LEU A 131 1.69 0.49 -5.12
CA LEU A 131 2.90 0.25 -4.31
C LEU A 131 3.65 -1.02 -4.72
N VAL A 132 2.92 -2.08 -5.08
CA VAL A 132 3.51 -3.31 -5.61
C VAL A 132 4.20 -3.04 -6.94
N TRP A 133 3.57 -2.31 -7.85
CA TRP A 133 4.18 -1.90 -9.12
C TRP A 133 5.42 -1.04 -8.89
N LEU A 134 5.30 0.02 -8.08
CA LEU A 134 6.40 0.90 -7.71
C LEU A 134 7.60 0.12 -7.15
N SER A 135 7.34 -0.80 -6.21
CA SER A 135 8.39 -1.63 -5.61
C SER A 135 9.06 -2.54 -6.63
N LEU A 136 8.29 -3.11 -7.57
CA LEU A 136 8.84 -3.97 -8.60
C LEU A 136 9.83 -3.21 -9.48
N GLU A 137 9.44 -2.07 -10.03
CA GLU A 137 10.29 -1.25 -10.90
C GLU A 137 11.49 -0.68 -10.16
N PHE A 138 11.29 -0.22 -8.92
CA PHE A 138 12.39 0.25 -8.09
C PHE A 138 13.39 -0.88 -7.78
N ASN A 139 12.92 -2.10 -7.53
CA ASN A 139 13.81 -3.25 -7.32
C ASN A 139 14.59 -3.61 -8.59
N LEU A 140 13.97 -3.57 -9.77
CA LEU A 140 14.67 -3.80 -11.03
C LEU A 140 15.79 -2.77 -11.24
N LEU A 141 15.49 -1.49 -11.02
CA LEU A 141 16.48 -0.41 -11.10
C LEU A 141 17.58 -0.57 -10.06
N ALA A 142 17.23 -0.94 -8.83
CA ALA A 142 18.22 -1.10 -7.75
C ALA A 142 19.15 -2.30 -7.98
N ILE A 143 18.63 -3.40 -8.51
CA ILE A 143 19.44 -4.56 -8.93
C ILE A 143 20.39 -4.14 -10.05
N ASP A 144 19.89 -3.43 -11.04
CA ASP A 144 20.64 -2.96 -12.19
C ASP A 144 21.86 -2.11 -11.79
N ILE A 145 21.68 -1.15 -10.90
CA ILE A 145 22.75 -0.31 -10.33
C ILE A 145 23.70 -1.13 -9.41
N SER A 146 23.19 -2.15 -8.76
CA SER A 146 23.96 -2.91 -7.76
C SER A 146 24.78 -4.04 -8.39
N LEU A 147 24.36 -4.61 -9.52
CA LEU A 147 25.01 -5.78 -10.16
C LEU A 147 26.51 -5.60 -10.47
N PRO A 148 27.01 -4.43 -10.89
CA PRO A 148 28.45 -4.25 -11.16
C PRO A 148 29.31 -4.27 -9.91
N THR A 149 28.74 -3.96 -8.72
CA THR A 149 29.47 -3.85 -7.47
C THR A 149 29.18 -4.96 -6.49
N LEU A 150 27.98 -5.54 -6.55
CA LEU A 150 27.54 -6.62 -5.69
C LEU A 150 27.42 -7.92 -6.46
N SER A 151 27.85 -9.03 -5.87
CA SER A 151 27.61 -10.33 -6.48
C SER A 151 26.13 -10.69 -6.47
N VAL A 152 25.70 -11.49 -7.45
CA VAL A 152 24.33 -12.02 -7.52
C VAL A 152 23.93 -12.74 -6.21
N TRP A 153 24.89 -13.43 -5.59
CA TRP A 153 24.67 -14.11 -4.30
C TRP A 153 24.34 -13.15 -3.16
N LEU A 154 25.01 -11.97 -3.12
CA LEU A 154 24.73 -10.97 -2.10
C LEU A 154 23.36 -10.32 -2.32
N ILE A 155 23.01 -10.00 -3.57
CA ILE A 155 21.68 -9.49 -3.92
C ILE A 155 20.61 -10.52 -3.53
N THR A 156 20.81 -11.78 -3.85
CA THR A 156 19.90 -12.88 -3.44
C THR A 156 19.79 -12.97 -1.92
N ALA A 157 20.90 -12.88 -1.20
CA ALA A 157 20.90 -12.90 0.27
C ALA A 157 20.09 -11.75 0.88
N ILE A 158 20.12 -10.53 0.26
CA ILE A 158 19.31 -9.39 0.67
C ILE A 158 17.82 -9.71 0.51
N PHE A 159 17.40 -10.27 -0.63
CA PHE A 159 15.99 -10.63 -0.84
C PHE A 159 15.54 -11.76 0.11
N VAL A 160 16.41 -12.72 0.40
CA VAL A 160 16.12 -13.75 1.41
C VAL A 160 15.94 -13.11 2.79
N LEU A 161 16.82 -12.19 3.18
CA LEU A 161 16.71 -11.47 4.45
C LEU A 161 15.40 -10.65 4.51
N LEU A 162 15.08 -9.88 3.46
CA LEU A 162 13.82 -9.13 3.38
C LEU A 162 12.60 -10.05 3.48
N SER A 163 12.65 -11.23 2.83
CA SER A 163 11.58 -12.24 2.90
C SER A 163 11.40 -12.81 4.31
N VAL A 164 12.51 -13.08 4.99
CA VAL A 164 12.48 -13.54 6.40
C VAL A 164 11.89 -12.46 7.30
N LEU A 165 12.29 -11.20 7.13
CA LEU A 165 11.73 -10.08 7.90
C LEU A 165 10.24 -9.90 7.61
N ALA A 166 9.81 -9.98 6.35
CA ALA A 166 8.40 -9.94 5.96
C ALA A 166 7.61 -11.09 6.63
N TYR A 167 8.13 -12.30 6.63
CA TYR A 167 7.51 -13.44 7.30
C TYR A 167 7.38 -13.23 8.83
N LEU A 168 8.41 -12.70 9.46
CA LEU A 168 8.36 -12.37 10.90
C LEU A 168 7.32 -11.29 11.20
N MET A 169 7.31 -10.20 10.42
CA MET A 169 6.30 -9.13 10.53
C MET A 169 4.88 -9.70 10.37
N PHE A 170 4.65 -10.50 9.33
CA PHE A 170 3.34 -11.12 9.08
C PHE A 170 2.92 -12.06 10.22
N THR A 171 3.86 -12.85 10.75
CA THR A 171 3.59 -13.75 11.87
C THR A 171 3.24 -12.98 13.16
N LEU A 172 3.94 -11.88 13.42
CA LEU A 172 3.64 -10.99 14.56
C LEU A 172 2.26 -10.36 14.42
N GLU A 173 1.95 -9.82 13.24
CA GLU A 173 0.66 -9.18 12.99
C GLU A 173 -0.50 -10.17 13.08
N THR A 174 -0.39 -11.34 12.45
CA THR A 174 -1.43 -12.38 12.53
C THR A 174 -1.66 -12.87 13.95
N LYS A 175 -0.61 -12.97 14.78
CA LYS A 175 -0.75 -13.28 16.21
C LYS A 175 -1.46 -12.15 16.98
N SER A 176 -1.12 -10.89 16.68
CA SER A 176 -1.72 -9.72 17.30
C SER A 176 -3.21 -9.62 16.99
N LEU A 177 -3.56 -9.69 15.68
CA LEU A 177 -4.96 -9.65 15.23
C LEU A 177 -5.80 -10.80 15.78
N ARG A 178 -5.20 -12.01 15.89
CA ARG A 178 -5.87 -13.15 16.50
C ARG A 178 -6.17 -12.89 17.98
N LYS A 179 -5.22 -12.35 18.73
CA LYS A 179 -5.44 -12.02 20.14
C LYS A 179 -6.51 -10.94 20.32
N LEU A 180 -6.49 -9.92 19.46
CA LEU A 180 -7.51 -8.87 19.46
C LEU A 180 -8.89 -9.46 19.17
N MET A 181 -9.01 -10.20 18.09
CA MET A 181 -10.27 -10.75 17.60
C MET A 181 -10.94 -11.68 18.60
N TYR A 182 -10.17 -12.52 19.31
CA TYR A 182 -10.68 -13.47 20.30
C TYR A 182 -10.69 -12.90 21.74
N GLY A 183 -10.57 -11.58 21.92
CA GLY A 183 -10.72 -10.91 23.21
C GLY A 183 -9.64 -11.25 24.26
N ILE A 184 -8.47 -11.74 23.81
CA ILE A 184 -7.40 -12.17 24.74
C ILE A 184 -6.58 -10.97 25.25
N VAL A 185 -6.64 -9.83 24.58
CA VAL A 185 -5.92 -8.59 24.95
C VAL A 185 -6.82 -7.39 24.74
N SER A 186 -7.16 -6.71 25.82
CA SER A 186 -7.70 -5.35 25.80
C SER A 186 -6.54 -4.35 25.99
N GLY A 187 -6.18 -3.60 24.96
CA GLY A 187 -5.16 -2.57 25.08
C GLY A 187 -4.41 -2.31 23.76
N SER A 188 -3.63 -1.21 23.72
CA SER A 188 -2.84 -0.83 22.52
C SER A 188 -1.98 -2.00 22.06
N THR A 189 -2.23 -2.46 20.84
CA THR A 189 -1.48 -3.58 20.26
C THR A 189 -0.04 -3.14 19.94
N LEU A 190 0.87 -4.09 19.80
CA LEU A 190 2.25 -3.84 19.37
C LEU A 190 2.24 -3.06 18.03
N ARG A 191 1.20 -3.26 17.22
CA ARG A 191 0.90 -2.55 15.99
C ARG A 191 0.66 -1.06 16.21
N ASP A 192 -0.17 -0.66 17.18
CA ASP A 192 -0.44 0.76 17.45
C ASP A 192 0.83 1.50 17.83
N ARG A 193 1.72 0.84 18.57
CA ARG A 193 3.05 1.38 18.92
C ARG A 193 3.96 1.47 17.69
N ILE A 194 3.97 0.47 16.81
CA ILE A 194 4.79 0.46 15.59
C ILE A 194 4.21 1.42 14.57
N ALA A 195 2.90 1.39 14.30
CA ALA A 195 2.24 2.28 13.35
C ALA A 195 2.40 3.76 13.73
N ASN A 196 2.22 4.11 15.02
CA ASN A 196 2.48 5.46 15.51
C ASN A 196 3.95 5.85 15.37
N LYS A 197 4.88 4.94 15.65
CA LYS A 197 6.30 5.20 15.46
C LYS A 197 6.68 5.36 14.00
N ILE A 198 6.18 4.49 13.10
CA ILE A 198 6.42 4.60 11.66
C ILE A 198 5.79 5.87 11.10
N ALA A 199 4.55 6.23 11.50
CA ALA A 199 3.91 7.45 11.05
C ALA A 199 4.67 8.71 11.51
N VAL A 200 5.13 8.73 12.75
CA VAL A 200 5.85 9.90 13.32
C VAL A 200 7.31 9.94 12.85
N TYR A 201 8.02 8.81 12.93
CA TYR A 201 9.45 8.78 12.62
C TYR A 201 9.75 8.57 11.15
N GLY A 202 8.90 7.81 10.42
CA GLY A 202 9.08 7.56 8.99
C GLY A 202 8.92 8.83 8.16
N MET A 203 7.88 9.64 8.43
CA MET A 203 7.74 10.96 7.80
C MET A 203 8.84 11.91 8.22
N GLY A 204 9.28 11.85 9.49
CA GLY A 204 10.40 12.63 9.98
C GLY A 204 11.72 12.28 9.28
N LEU A 205 12.01 10.99 9.11
CA LEU A 205 13.23 10.54 8.42
C LEU A 205 13.23 10.90 6.93
N LEU A 206 12.09 10.80 6.24
CA LEU A 206 11.95 11.26 4.85
C LEU A 206 12.16 12.78 4.77
N GLY A 207 11.58 13.54 5.69
CA GLY A 207 11.78 15.00 5.77
C GLY A 207 13.24 15.36 6.03
N ILE A 208 13.91 14.68 6.94
CA ILE A 208 15.35 14.89 7.25
C ILE A 208 16.19 14.55 6.01
N GLY A 209 15.90 13.46 5.29
CA GLY A 209 16.60 13.09 4.06
C GLY A 209 16.49 14.17 2.97
N VAL A 210 15.31 14.77 2.79
CA VAL A 210 15.10 15.89 1.88
C VAL A 210 15.88 17.13 2.32
N ILE A 211 15.87 17.46 3.61
CA ILE A 211 16.61 18.61 4.16
C ILE A 211 18.12 18.40 4.00
N ILE A 212 18.64 17.23 4.31
CA ILE A 212 20.06 16.89 4.12
C ILE A 212 20.46 17.03 2.65
N ASN A 213 19.66 16.52 1.71
CA ASN A 213 19.91 16.64 0.28
C ASN A 213 19.88 18.12 -0.17
N LEU A 214 18.96 18.92 0.37
CA LEU A 214 18.90 20.37 0.11
C LEU A 214 20.16 21.08 0.63
N ILE A 215 20.60 20.76 1.85
CA ILE A 215 21.83 21.30 2.46
C ILE A 215 23.04 20.96 1.58
N PHE A 216 23.18 19.70 1.14
CA PHE A 216 24.30 19.32 0.28
C PHE A 216 24.29 20.06 -1.06
N LYS A 217 23.12 20.30 -1.65
CA LYS A 217 22.98 21.10 -2.87
C LYS A 217 23.36 22.59 -2.62
N ILE A 218 22.86 23.19 -1.55
CA ILE A 218 23.11 24.60 -1.22
C ILE A 218 24.60 24.84 -0.96
N PHE A 219 25.25 23.95 -0.23
CA PHE A 219 26.66 24.08 0.11
C PHE A 219 27.61 23.45 -0.92
N SER A 220 27.10 22.99 -2.06
CA SER A 220 27.87 22.31 -3.13
C SER A 220 28.78 21.20 -2.59
N ILE A 221 28.29 20.46 -1.59
CA ILE A 221 29.03 19.35 -0.98
C ILE A 221 28.99 18.18 -1.94
N ASN A 222 30.13 17.86 -2.55
CA ASN A 222 30.29 16.66 -3.37
C ASN A 222 30.57 15.46 -2.48
N LEU A 223 29.61 14.50 -2.45
CA LEU A 223 29.82 13.23 -1.77
C LEU A 223 30.74 12.35 -2.63
N SER A 224 31.54 11.51 -1.98
CA SER A 224 32.27 10.47 -2.72
C SER A 224 31.28 9.46 -3.31
N THR A 225 31.62 8.90 -4.47
CA THR A 225 30.81 7.85 -5.15
C THR A 225 30.44 6.67 -4.23
N SER A 226 31.35 6.32 -3.32
CA SER A 226 31.11 5.27 -2.32
C SER A 226 30.00 5.62 -1.33
N ILE A 227 29.92 6.88 -0.90
CA ILE A 227 28.88 7.37 0.02
C ILE A 227 27.53 7.45 -0.71
N GLU A 228 27.53 7.92 -1.97
CA GLU A 228 26.32 7.95 -2.80
C GLU A 228 25.78 6.52 -3.05
N GLY A 229 26.65 5.57 -3.37
CA GLY A 229 26.28 4.16 -3.54
C GLY A 229 25.72 3.51 -2.27
N LEU A 230 26.36 3.78 -1.10
CA LEU A 230 25.84 3.32 0.18
C LEU A 230 24.47 3.93 0.49
N GLY A 231 24.28 5.23 0.23
CA GLY A 231 23.01 5.92 0.41
C GLY A 231 21.90 5.32 -0.43
N PHE A 232 22.17 5.02 -1.69
CA PHE A 232 21.23 4.35 -2.61
C PHE A 232 20.86 2.94 -2.11
N PHE A 233 21.87 2.17 -1.70
CA PHE A 233 21.68 0.82 -1.17
C PHE A 233 20.81 0.79 0.10
N LEU A 234 21.09 1.70 1.05
CA LEU A 234 20.27 1.84 2.25
C LEU A 234 18.83 2.27 1.92
N MET A 235 18.66 3.21 0.99
CA MET A 235 17.34 3.62 0.51
C MET A 235 16.57 2.44 -0.09
N TRP A 236 17.21 1.59 -0.87
CA TRP A 236 16.62 0.39 -1.45
C TRP A 236 16.08 -0.55 -0.37
N ILE A 237 16.88 -0.88 0.66
CA ILE A 237 16.45 -1.75 1.77
C ILE A 237 15.31 -1.10 2.55
N ILE A 238 15.45 0.18 2.91
CA ILE A 238 14.44 0.91 3.69
C ILE A 238 13.12 0.98 2.95
N LEU A 239 13.10 1.26 1.65
CA LEU A 239 11.88 1.31 0.86
C LEU A 239 11.16 -0.05 0.84
N ASN A 240 11.90 -1.13 0.60
CA ASN A 240 11.31 -2.49 0.63
C ASN A 240 10.71 -2.83 2.00
N LEU A 241 11.42 -2.50 3.10
CA LEU A 241 10.91 -2.71 4.45
C LEU A 241 9.68 -1.84 4.74
N ALA A 242 9.69 -0.57 4.32
CA ALA A 242 8.59 0.35 4.54
C ALA A 242 7.31 -0.10 3.81
N VAL A 243 7.43 -0.46 2.52
CA VAL A 243 6.29 -0.98 1.74
C VAL A 243 5.77 -2.29 2.34
N THR A 244 6.67 -3.22 2.69
CA THR A 244 6.29 -4.48 3.33
C THR A 244 5.56 -4.24 4.66
N ALA A 245 6.09 -3.36 5.51
CA ALA A 245 5.47 -3.01 6.78
C ALA A 245 4.09 -2.37 6.58
N MET A 246 3.94 -1.48 5.60
CA MET A 246 2.66 -0.87 5.26
C MET A 246 1.64 -1.91 4.80
N LEU A 247 2.00 -2.82 3.91
CA LEU A 247 1.11 -3.88 3.44
C LEU A 247 0.68 -4.80 4.59
N ILE A 248 1.59 -5.15 5.50
CA ILE A 248 1.31 -6.09 6.59
C ILE A 248 0.57 -5.41 7.75
N PHE A 249 1.05 -4.27 8.22
CA PHE A 249 0.51 -3.66 9.45
C PHE A 249 -0.66 -2.71 9.22
N LEU A 250 -0.81 -2.13 8.02
CA LEU A 250 -1.87 -1.18 7.74
C LEU A 250 -2.96 -1.79 6.84
N GLU A 251 -2.55 -2.40 5.73
CA GLU A 251 -3.52 -2.86 4.73
C GLU A 251 -4.13 -4.21 5.05
N PHE A 252 -3.35 -5.17 5.55
CA PHE A 252 -3.86 -6.51 5.83
C PHE A 252 -5.00 -6.54 6.86
N PRO A 253 -4.92 -5.83 8.01
CA PRO A 253 -6.04 -5.78 8.96
C PRO A 253 -7.27 -5.10 8.39
N TYR A 254 -7.09 -4.08 7.55
CA TYR A 254 -8.18 -3.39 6.87
C TYR A 254 -8.93 -4.33 5.92
N TYR A 255 -8.19 -5.16 5.17
CA TYR A 255 -8.80 -6.20 4.33
C TYR A 255 -9.40 -7.36 5.11
N LEU A 256 -8.84 -7.70 6.25
CA LEU A 256 -9.45 -8.69 7.15
C LEU A 256 -10.83 -8.21 7.63
N GLN A 257 -10.98 -6.93 7.96
CA GLN A 257 -12.27 -6.34 8.28
C GLN A 257 -13.23 -6.38 7.07
N ALA A 258 -12.75 -6.01 5.87
CA ALA A 258 -13.55 -6.11 4.64
C ALA A 258 -14.05 -7.54 4.39
N TYR A 259 -13.19 -8.53 4.63
CA TYR A 259 -13.54 -9.94 4.53
C TYR A 259 -14.69 -10.31 5.49
N TYR A 260 -14.65 -9.87 6.74
CA TYR A 260 -15.73 -10.15 7.68
C TYR A 260 -17.01 -9.40 7.35
N LYS A 261 -16.95 -8.17 6.89
CA LYS A 261 -18.14 -7.46 6.36
C LYS A 261 -18.75 -8.14 5.14
N TRP A 262 -17.93 -8.77 4.31
CA TRP A 262 -18.41 -9.57 3.19
C TRP A 262 -18.97 -10.92 3.64
N LYS A 263 -18.41 -11.52 4.69
CA LYS A 263 -18.83 -12.83 5.23
C LYS A 263 -20.13 -12.75 6.03
N TYR A 264 -20.33 -11.67 6.77
CA TYR A 264 -21.48 -11.41 7.66
C TYR A 264 -22.17 -10.09 7.28
N PRO A 265 -22.69 -9.93 6.05
CA PRO A 265 -23.13 -8.64 5.56
C PRO A 265 -24.36 -8.09 6.29
N GLU A 266 -25.32 -8.95 6.69
CA GLU A 266 -26.54 -8.50 7.38
C GLU A 266 -26.25 -8.14 8.82
N GLU A 267 -25.47 -8.95 9.52
CA GLU A 267 -25.11 -8.71 10.91
C GLU A 267 -24.32 -7.39 11.06
N TYR A 268 -23.39 -7.12 10.13
CA TYR A 268 -22.68 -5.84 10.12
C TYR A 268 -23.59 -4.68 9.73
N ARG A 269 -24.55 -4.87 8.82
CA ARG A 269 -25.54 -3.86 8.44
C ARG A 269 -26.36 -3.44 9.66
N GLU A 270 -26.92 -4.41 10.37
CA GLU A 270 -27.73 -4.17 11.57
C GLU A 270 -26.92 -3.52 12.68
N TRP A 271 -25.71 -4.01 12.93
CA TRP A 271 -24.80 -3.43 13.91
C TRP A 271 -24.41 -1.97 13.61
N GLU A 272 -24.22 -1.63 12.33
CA GLU A 272 -23.95 -0.25 11.89
C GLU A 272 -25.23 0.62 11.80
N GLY A 273 -26.43 0.05 12.01
CA GLY A 273 -27.71 0.73 11.91
C GLY A 273 -27.99 1.26 10.50
N LYS A 274 -27.57 0.53 9.46
CA LYS A 274 -27.72 0.93 8.05
C LYS A 274 -28.96 0.31 7.44
N SER A 275 -29.69 1.13 6.62
CA SER A 275 -30.77 0.61 5.80
C SER A 275 -30.21 -0.31 4.69
N LEU A 276 -31.06 -1.20 4.12
CA LEU A 276 -30.68 -2.02 2.99
C LEU A 276 -30.15 -1.20 1.81
N GLU A 277 -30.77 -0.04 1.56
CA GLU A 277 -30.36 0.84 0.47
C GLU A 277 -28.97 1.46 0.71
N GLU A 278 -28.67 1.89 1.92
CA GLU A 278 -27.36 2.44 2.29
C GLU A 278 -26.25 1.37 2.22
N TRP A 279 -26.60 0.12 2.54
CA TRP A 279 -25.64 -0.99 2.61
C TRP A 279 -25.35 -1.60 1.24
N TYR A 280 -26.39 -1.99 0.51
CA TYR A 280 -26.25 -2.67 -0.78
C TYR A 280 -26.30 -1.74 -1.99
N GLY A 281 -26.97 -0.61 -1.86
CA GLY A 281 -27.22 0.36 -2.92
C GLY A 281 -28.42 -0.02 -3.81
N LYS A 282 -29.12 0.99 -4.33
CA LYS A 282 -30.33 0.86 -5.16
C LYS A 282 -30.18 -0.13 -6.33
N ARG A 283 -29.02 -0.13 -6.97
CA ARG A 283 -28.79 -0.97 -8.16
C ARG A 283 -28.71 -2.46 -7.83
N TYR A 284 -28.17 -2.80 -6.67
CA TYR A 284 -28.08 -4.18 -6.19
C TYR A 284 -29.45 -4.68 -5.77
N LEU A 285 -30.19 -3.90 -5.00
CA LEU A 285 -31.54 -4.24 -4.52
C LEU A 285 -32.55 -4.42 -5.66
N LYS A 286 -32.43 -3.66 -6.76
CA LYS A 286 -33.28 -3.88 -7.95
C LYS A 286 -33.10 -5.27 -8.58
N LYS A 287 -31.93 -5.90 -8.41
CA LYS A 287 -31.61 -7.24 -8.91
C LYS A 287 -31.93 -8.34 -7.92
N HIS A 288 -31.98 -8.01 -6.61
CA HIS A 288 -32.18 -8.93 -5.49
C HIS A 288 -33.40 -8.48 -4.67
N LYS A 289 -34.57 -8.56 -5.31
CA LYS A 289 -35.83 -8.16 -4.68
C LYS A 289 -36.22 -9.02 -3.47
N GLU A 290 -35.68 -10.22 -3.39
CA GLU A 290 -35.83 -11.12 -2.25
C GLU A 290 -35.37 -10.51 -0.92
N LEU A 291 -34.39 -9.62 -0.95
CA LEU A 291 -33.90 -8.92 0.25
C LEU A 291 -34.90 -7.88 0.77
N LEU A 292 -35.73 -7.34 -0.10
CA LEU A 292 -36.77 -6.35 0.27
C LEU A 292 -38.02 -6.99 0.88
N ASN A 293 -38.24 -8.29 0.64
CA ASN A 293 -39.41 -9.00 1.14
C ASN A 293 -39.19 -9.58 2.53
N ASN A 294 -37.97 -9.52 3.06
CA ASN A 294 -37.61 -10.07 4.37
C ASN A 294 -37.51 -8.98 5.49
N GLU A 295 -37.83 -7.71 5.19
CA GLU A 295 -38.10 -6.64 6.14
C GLU A 295 -39.60 -6.58 6.48
#